data_0fb1f9ee43c318c2c6bfbbe345867569
#
_entry.id   0fb1f9ee43c318c2c6bfbbe345867569
#
_cell.length_a   1.000
_cell.length_b   1.000
_cell.length_c   1.000
_cell.angle_alpha   90.00
_cell.angle_beta   90.00
_cell.angle_gamma   90.00
#
_symmetry.space_group_name_H-M   'P 1'
#
loop_
_entity.id
_entity.type
_entity.pdbx_description
1 polymer ?
#
loop_
_entity_poly.entity_id
_entity_poly.type
_entity_poly.pdbx_seq_one_letter_code
_entity_poly.pdbx_strand_id
1 'polypeptide(L)'
;MFRCFWLHSPLGTAHAKFSFSPQYVSRWGDHAPFRHNNQHKHTKSESAKANQPQETPKGPLQIIISIADQRVSLYDNGTLVARSSVSTGVRRHPTPLGVFRVLEKERWHRSNIYSGAPMPYMQRITWSGIALHAGELPGYPASHGCIRLTNDFAIRLWHLTKRGARVIIARQDVVPVEITNPHLFVSKPKTAFGSPESPAIAVADNSNKTATATADSQGAGSAPSAVAPQKVVPISVFVSRKLSRLFVRRGFTPLFDVPVEIQNLEEPLGTHVFTVMESENEGSAVRWSVVSIPEQSTSANSAKQRKAPNQQIVESVPSVPSSHDANAALDRLAVPPDAVEQISELLTPGSSLIISDYGVSSETGPDTNFIVLTH
;
A
#
# COMPACT_ATOMS: atom_id res chain seq x y z
N MET A 1 57.02 -25.29 -35.01
CA MET A 1 58.23 -25.20 -34.18
C MET A 1 58.15 -23.93 -33.39
N PHE A 2 57.88 -23.97 -32.10
CA PHE A 2 58.58 -23.33 -31.00
C PHE A 2 57.82 -23.63 -29.71
N ARG A 3 58.58 -24.04 -28.74
CA ARG A 3 58.25 -24.79 -27.54
C ARG A 3 57.66 -23.92 -26.42
N CYS A 4 56.78 -24.60 -25.63
CA CYS A 4 56.33 -24.27 -24.26
C CYS A 4 57.48 -23.91 -23.31
N PHE A 5 57.20 -22.97 -22.37
CA PHE A 5 57.85 -22.98 -21.08
C PHE A 5 56.78 -22.74 -19.98
N TRP A 6 56.61 -23.75 -19.15
CA TRP A 6 55.89 -23.71 -17.87
C TRP A 6 56.80 -23.14 -16.83
N LEU A 7 56.32 -22.16 -16.06
CA LEU A 7 56.95 -21.78 -14.83
C LEU A 7 55.91 -21.88 -13.72
N HIS A 8 56.07 -22.91 -12.86
CA HIS A 8 55.41 -23.08 -11.59
C HIS A 8 56.06 -22.15 -10.56
N SER A 9 55.22 -21.48 -9.77
CA SER A 9 55.65 -20.91 -8.48
C SER A 9 54.61 -21.22 -7.40
N PRO A 10 55.05 -21.53 -6.18
CA PRO A 10 54.21 -22.20 -5.20
C PRO A 10 53.42 -21.25 -4.32
N LEU A 11 52.30 -21.78 -3.87
CA LEU A 11 51.41 -21.22 -2.84
C LEU A 11 52.16 -20.99 -1.51
N GLY A 12 52.15 -19.76 -1.05
CA GLY A 12 52.51 -19.40 0.33
C GLY A 12 51.24 -19.08 1.12
N THR A 13 50.79 -19.99 1.93
CA THR A 13 49.73 -19.80 2.92
C THR A 13 50.25 -19.02 4.12
N ALA A 14 49.87 -17.76 4.23
CA ALA A 14 50.11 -16.96 5.44
C ALA A 14 48.89 -17.08 6.39
N HIS A 15 49.01 -17.94 7.40
CA HIS A 15 48.08 -17.95 8.54
C HIS A 15 48.42 -16.80 9.49
N ALA A 16 47.62 -15.74 9.48
CA ALA A 16 47.65 -14.75 10.55
C ALA A 16 46.87 -15.26 11.76
N LYS A 17 47.58 -15.67 12.77
CA LYS A 17 47.04 -15.98 14.11
C LYS A 17 46.79 -14.66 14.81
N PHE A 18 45.55 -14.25 14.94
CA PHE A 18 45.16 -13.18 15.87
C PHE A 18 45.08 -13.77 17.27
N SER A 19 46.06 -13.40 18.12
CA SER A 19 46.09 -13.67 19.53
C SER A 19 45.23 -12.67 20.27
N PHE A 20 44.08 -13.10 20.85
CA PHE A 20 43.30 -12.29 21.77
C PHE A 20 43.92 -12.36 23.16
N SER A 21 44.45 -11.25 23.66
CA SER A 21 44.81 -11.11 25.07
C SER A 21 43.61 -10.57 25.86
N PRO A 22 43.22 -11.28 26.95
CA PRO A 22 42.19 -10.79 27.84
C PRO A 22 42.83 -10.01 28.98
N GLN A 23 42.83 -8.68 28.91
CA GLN A 23 43.17 -7.85 30.06
C GLN A 23 42.18 -6.66 30.12
N TYR A 24 41.08 -6.87 30.78
CA TYR A 24 40.36 -5.82 31.51
C TYR A 24 39.56 -6.48 32.63
N VAL A 25 40.26 -6.67 33.78
CA VAL A 25 39.62 -7.04 35.04
C VAL A 25 39.89 -5.93 36.02
N SER A 26 38.79 -5.50 36.64
CA SER A 26 38.65 -4.89 37.94
C SER A 26 39.18 -3.48 38.18
N ARG A 27 38.23 -2.60 38.38
CA ARG A 27 38.26 -1.70 39.57
C ARG A 27 36.82 -1.18 39.84
N TRP A 28 36.07 -1.92 40.60
CA TRP A 28 34.89 -1.39 41.35
C TRP A 28 35.31 -1.24 42.80
N GLY A 29 35.55 0.01 43.21
CA GLY A 29 35.76 0.36 44.58
C GLY A 29 34.40 0.46 45.31
N ASP A 30 34.41 -0.08 46.52
CA ASP A 30 33.33 0.02 47.49
C ASP A 30 32.88 1.44 47.75
N HIS A 31 31.61 1.72 47.53
CA HIS A 31 30.91 2.84 48.15
C HIS A 31 29.60 2.36 48.76
N ALA A 32 29.48 2.62 50.05
CA ALA A 32 28.41 2.29 50.95
C ALA A 32 27.00 2.75 50.48
N PRO A 33 25.89 2.14 51.00
CA PRO A 33 24.54 2.34 50.50
C PRO A 33 23.97 3.66 50.96
N PHE A 34 23.67 4.55 50.04
CA PHE A 34 22.78 5.68 50.34
C PHE A 34 21.32 5.18 50.39
N ARG A 35 20.77 5.14 51.58
CA ARG A 35 19.32 4.99 51.81
C ARG A 35 18.61 6.22 51.24
N HIS A 36 17.95 6.09 50.08
CA HIS A 36 16.88 7.00 49.67
C HIS A 36 15.53 6.29 49.86
N ASN A 37 14.89 6.75 50.94
CA ASN A 37 13.49 6.47 51.21
C ASN A 37 12.65 7.40 50.31
N ASN A 38 12.18 6.90 49.17
CA ASN A 38 11.15 7.54 48.37
C ASN A 38 10.00 6.56 48.21
N GLN A 39 9.03 6.72 49.10
CA GLN A 39 7.70 6.17 48.90
C GLN A 39 7.04 6.89 47.74
N HIS A 40 7.29 6.45 46.51
CA HIS A 40 6.42 6.74 45.40
C HIS A 40 5.22 5.79 45.50
N LYS A 41 4.08 6.36 45.96
CA LYS A 41 2.77 5.78 45.79
C LYS A 41 2.63 5.39 44.30
N HIS A 42 2.75 4.10 43.98
CA HIS A 42 2.23 3.55 42.76
C HIS A 42 0.73 3.75 42.75
N THR A 43 0.26 4.84 42.20
CA THR A 43 -1.10 4.93 41.71
C THR A 43 -1.24 3.87 40.64
N LYS A 44 -1.95 2.84 41.02
CA LYS A 44 -2.41 1.73 40.16
C LYS A 44 -3.25 2.40 39.06
N SER A 45 -2.62 2.75 37.95
CA SER A 45 -3.33 3.12 36.75
C SER A 45 -4.07 1.88 36.29
N GLU A 46 -5.33 1.93 36.52
CA GLU A 46 -6.32 0.92 36.20
C GLU A 46 -6.22 0.51 34.75
N SER A 47 -5.91 -0.77 34.53
CA SER A 47 -5.99 -1.45 33.25
C SER A 47 -7.46 -1.59 32.82
N ALA A 48 -8.08 -0.48 32.46
CA ALA A 48 -9.42 -0.42 31.89
C ALA A 48 -9.35 -0.09 30.40
N LYS A 49 -8.78 -1.01 29.58
CA LYS A 49 -8.90 -0.97 28.11
C LYS A 49 -8.87 -2.36 27.45
N ALA A 50 -9.61 -3.29 27.99
CA ALA A 50 -9.72 -4.64 27.40
C ALA A 50 -11.07 -4.90 26.70
N ASN A 51 -11.87 -3.88 26.37
CA ASN A 51 -13.10 -4.04 25.59
C ASN A 51 -13.44 -2.76 24.82
N GLN A 52 -12.53 -2.32 23.92
CA GLN A 52 -13.00 -1.43 22.87
C GLN A 52 -13.67 -2.32 21.80
N PRO A 53 -14.90 -1.99 21.36
CA PRO A 53 -15.53 -2.69 20.25
C PRO A 53 -14.54 -2.71 19.08
N GLN A 54 -14.37 -3.86 18.46
CA GLN A 54 -13.51 -3.99 17.27
C GLN A 54 -14.14 -3.12 16.19
N GLU A 55 -13.61 -1.91 16.01
CA GLU A 55 -14.06 -0.98 14.97
C GLU A 55 -13.91 -1.68 13.63
N THR A 56 -15.02 -2.01 12.99
CA THR A 56 -15.02 -2.50 11.61
C THR A 56 -14.88 -1.29 10.69
N PRO A 57 -13.97 -1.33 9.71
CA PRO A 57 -13.86 -0.25 8.74
C PRO A 57 -15.20 -0.01 8.03
N LYS A 58 -15.58 1.25 7.90
CA LYS A 58 -16.81 1.69 7.22
C LYS A 58 -16.65 1.77 5.71
N GLY A 59 -15.38 1.80 5.23
CA GLY A 59 -15.08 1.89 3.82
C GLY A 59 -13.62 1.58 3.50
N PRO A 60 -13.10 2.11 2.38
CA PRO A 60 -11.72 1.89 1.96
C PRO A 60 -10.72 2.49 2.95
N LEU A 61 -9.79 1.65 3.43
CA LEU A 61 -8.70 2.10 4.29
C LEU A 61 -7.52 2.63 3.48
N GLN A 62 -6.98 3.76 3.91
CA GLN A 62 -5.74 4.36 3.40
C GLN A 62 -4.78 4.61 4.55
N ILE A 63 -3.57 4.06 4.44
CA ILE A 63 -2.48 4.24 5.39
C ILE A 63 -1.52 5.24 4.77
N ILE A 64 -1.35 6.41 5.36
CA ILE A 64 -0.49 7.48 4.86
C ILE A 64 0.66 7.70 5.81
N ILE A 65 1.89 7.67 5.30
CA ILE A 65 3.12 7.82 6.08
C ILE A 65 3.88 9.05 5.58
N SER A 66 4.13 9.98 6.50
CA SER A 66 5.02 11.13 6.29
C SER A 66 6.41 10.80 6.81
N ILE A 67 7.40 10.84 5.91
CA ILE A 67 8.80 10.62 6.29
C ILE A 67 9.35 11.82 7.08
N ALA A 68 9.01 13.05 6.69
CA ALA A 68 9.50 14.25 7.36
C ALA A 68 8.95 14.37 8.79
N ASP A 69 7.69 14.06 8.98
CA ASP A 69 7.02 14.16 10.29
C ASP A 69 7.16 12.91 11.14
N GLN A 70 7.75 11.83 10.60
CA GLN A 70 7.83 10.52 11.25
C GLN A 70 6.47 10.11 11.82
N ARG A 71 5.44 10.16 10.98
CA ARG A 71 4.05 9.97 11.38
C ARG A 71 3.31 9.07 10.40
N VAL A 72 2.43 8.24 10.93
CA VAL A 72 1.43 7.49 10.18
C VAL A 72 0.03 8.01 10.50
N SER A 73 -0.78 8.16 9.48
CA SER A 73 -2.20 8.51 9.56
C SER A 73 -3.03 7.40 8.91
N LEU A 74 -4.09 6.95 9.57
CA LEU A 74 -5.02 5.96 9.07
C LEU A 74 -6.34 6.67 8.74
N TYR A 75 -6.79 6.52 7.52
CA TYR A 75 -8.07 7.03 7.05
C TYR A 75 -9.00 5.86 6.72
N ASP A 76 -10.25 6.00 7.12
CA ASP A 76 -11.36 5.11 6.78
C ASP A 76 -12.42 5.92 6.03
N ASN A 77 -12.71 5.52 4.80
CA ASN A 77 -13.64 6.23 3.91
C ASN A 77 -13.35 7.74 3.81
N GLY A 78 -12.06 8.11 3.71
CA GLY A 78 -11.60 9.50 3.65
C GLY A 78 -11.52 10.24 4.99
N THR A 79 -12.06 9.67 6.06
CA THR A 79 -12.04 10.28 7.41
C THR A 79 -10.82 9.78 8.19
N LEU A 80 -10.13 10.70 8.86
CA LEU A 80 -9.01 10.36 9.74
C LEU A 80 -9.52 9.64 11.00
N VAL A 81 -9.07 8.39 11.20
CA VAL A 81 -9.50 7.56 12.36
C VAL A 81 -8.40 7.30 13.37
N ALA A 82 -7.13 7.42 12.96
CA ALA A 82 -6.01 7.26 13.88
C ALA A 82 -4.73 7.92 13.37
N ARG A 83 -3.87 8.33 14.28
CA ARG A 83 -2.50 8.79 14.03
C ARG A 83 -1.54 8.18 15.04
N SER A 84 -0.29 7.96 14.61
CA SER A 84 0.78 7.51 15.51
C SER A 84 2.13 7.98 14.99
N SER A 85 3.12 8.05 15.88
CA SER A 85 4.51 8.22 15.49
C SER A 85 5.04 6.95 14.85
N VAL A 86 6.05 7.10 13.98
CA VAL A 86 6.77 6.00 13.37
C VAL A 86 8.28 6.22 13.46
N SER A 87 9.08 5.19 13.12
CA SER A 87 10.50 5.35 12.84
C SER A 87 10.80 4.67 11.50
N THR A 88 11.16 5.48 10.51
CA THR A 88 11.41 5.04 9.14
C THR A 88 12.89 4.71 8.90
N GLY A 89 13.26 4.43 7.66
CA GLY A 89 14.63 4.09 7.26
C GLY A 89 15.61 5.27 7.42
N VAL A 90 16.84 4.94 7.86
CA VAL A 90 17.95 5.90 7.91
C VAL A 90 18.36 6.32 6.49
N ARG A 91 19.11 7.44 6.37
CA ARG A 91 19.55 7.98 5.08
C ARG A 91 20.26 6.97 4.17
N ARG A 92 21.01 6.00 4.72
CA ARG A 92 21.71 4.95 3.94
C ARG A 92 20.79 3.82 3.49
N HIS A 93 19.65 3.65 4.16
CA HIS A 93 18.63 2.63 3.89
C HIS A 93 17.26 3.31 3.99
N PRO A 94 16.93 4.20 3.04
CA PRO A 94 15.71 5.00 3.14
C PRO A 94 14.47 4.12 2.94
N THR A 95 13.39 4.50 3.61
CA THR A 95 12.07 3.99 3.27
C THR A 95 11.68 4.54 1.90
N PRO A 96 11.30 3.69 0.94
CA PRO A 96 10.94 4.15 -0.40
C PRO A 96 9.66 4.99 -0.38
N LEU A 97 9.63 6.06 -1.19
CA LEU A 97 8.44 6.86 -1.42
C LEU A 97 7.56 6.22 -2.50
N GLY A 98 6.25 6.45 -2.43
CA GLY A 98 5.33 6.00 -3.46
C GLY A 98 4.03 5.40 -2.96
N VAL A 99 3.43 4.60 -3.83
CA VAL A 99 2.13 3.95 -3.63
C VAL A 99 2.33 2.45 -3.52
N PHE A 100 1.93 1.89 -2.40
CA PHE A 100 2.13 0.48 -2.05
C PHE A 100 0.80 -0.17 -1.66
N ARG A 101 0.87 -1.49 -1.45
CA ARG A 101 -0.19 -2.27 -0.83
C ARG A 101 0.38 -3.28 0.15
N VAL A 102 -0.43 -3.67 1.13
CA VAL A 102 -0.07 -4.78 2.01
C VAL A 102 -0.09 -6.07 1.20
N LEU A 103 1.08 -6.67 1.00
CA LEU A 103 1.29 -7.89 0.21
C LEU A 103 1.08 -9.13 1.07
N GLU A 104 1.61 -9.08 2.28
CA GLU A 104 1.66 -10.19 3.20
C GLU A 104 1.48 -9.71 4.63
N LYS A 105 0.91 -10.55 5.50
CA LYS A 105 0.75 -10.27 6.93
C LYS A 105 1.20 -11.48 7.72
N GLU A 106 2.13 -11.25 8.66
CA GLU A 106 2.64 -12.28 9.55
C GLU A 106 2.76 -11.75 10.99
N ARG A 107 2.03 -12.36 11.93
CA ARG A 107 1.95 -11.87 13.32
C ARG A 107 3.29 -11.94 14.05
N TRP A 108 4.07 -13.00 13.80
CA TRP A 108 5.31 -13.33 14.49
C TRP A 108 6.45 -13.49 13.47
N HIS A 109 6.75 -12.44 12.74
CA HIS A 109 7.83 -12.45 11.75
C HIS A 109 9.18 -12.17 12.39
N ARG A 110 10.22 -12.82 11.84
CA ARG A 110 11.62 -12.48 12.10
C ARG A 110 12.29 -12.12 10.79
N SER A 111 13.06 -11.05 10.80
CA SER A 111 13.79 -10.62 9.62
C SER A 111 14.74 -11.72 9.14
N ASN A 112 14.64 -12.10 7.88
CA ASN A 112 15.60 -12.97 7.19
C ASN A 112 16.80 -12.20 6.63
N ILE A 113 16.77 -10.87 6.67
CA ILE A 113 17.83 -9.99 6.17
C ILE A 113 18.72 -9.49 7.31
N TYR A 114 18.15 -9.19 8.49
CA TYR A 114 18.84 -8.55 9.61
C TYR A 114 18.81 -9.42 10.87
N SER A 115 19.71 -10.43 10.92
CA SER A 115 20.02 -11.21 12.13
C SER A 115 18.81 -11.73 12.92
N GLY A 116 17.71 -12.05 12.27
CA GLY A 116 16.52 -12.55 12.93
C GLY A 116 15.80 -11.54 13.83
N ALA A 117 16.00 -10.24 13.59
CA ALA A 117 15.33 -9.20 14.37
C ALA A 117 13.81 -9.40 14.40
N PRO A 118 13.15 -9.29 15.57
CA PRO A 118 11.71 -9.50 15.67
C PRO A 118 10.95 -8.36 14.98
N MET A 119 9.94 -8.72 14.21
CA MET A 119 9.05 -7.81 13.48
C MET A 119 7.59 -8.19 13.78
N PRO A 120 7.09 -7.97 15.01
CA PRO A 120 5.73 -8.33 15.39
C PRO A 120 4.69 -7.57 14.56
N TYR A 121 3.59 -8.25 14.22
CA TYR A 121 2.51 -7.69 13.41
C TYR A 121 2.97 -7.17 12.05
N MET A 122 3.92 -7.86 11.42
CA MET A 122 4.51 -7.51 10.14
C MET A 122 3.45 -7.45 9.05
N GLN A 123 3.49 -6.37 8.29
CA GLN A 123 2.72 -6.14 7.07
C GLN A 123 3.69 -5.73 5.96
N ARG A 124 4.03 -6.65 5.09
CA ARG A 124 4.97 -6.45 3.99
C ARG A 124 4.36 -5.57 2.91
N ILE A 125 5.12 -4.63 2.38
CA ILE A 125 4.67 -3.72 1.32
C ILE A 125 5.54 -3.74 0.06
N THR A 126 6.73 -4.38 0.12
CA THR A 126 7.59 -4.66 -1.04
C THR A 126 8.15 -6.07 -0.97
N TRP A 127 8.45 -6.69 -2.10
CA TRP A 127 9.12 -7.99 -2.13
C TRP A 127 10.59 -7.89 -1.74
N SER A 128 11.20 -6.72 -1.92
CA SER A 128 12.55 -6.41 -1.41
C SER A 128 12.64 -6.39 0.11
N GLY A 129 11.53 -6.51 0.85
CA GLY A 129 11.53 -6.74 2.29
C GLY A 129 11.11 -5.56 3.17
N ILE A 130 10.61 -4.48 2.58
CA ILE A 130 10.08 -3.35 3.36
C ILE A 130 8.71 -3.71 3.93
N ALA A 131 8.51 -3.43 5.21
CA ALA A 131 7.28 -3.74 5.93
C ALA A 131 6.98 -2.71 7.03
N LEU A 132 5.71 -2.67 7.43
CA LEU A 132 5.26 -2.05 8.67
C LEU A 132 5.27 -3.11 9.78
N HIS A 133 5.79 -2.80 10.96
CA HIS A 133 5.79 -3.71 12.10
C HIS A 133 5.93 -2.98 13.42
N ALA A 134 5.58 -3.61 14.54
CA ALA A 134 5.87 -3.05 15.85
C ALA A 134 7.38 -3.00 16.12
N GLY A 135 7.86 -1.92 16.74
CA GLY A 135 9.27 -1.75 17.06
C GLY A 135 9.54 -0.51 17.89
N GLU A 136 10.80 -0.35 18.30
CA GLU A 136 11.23 0.82 19.06
C GLU A 136 11.24 2.08 18.18
N LEU A 137 10.72 3.17 18.73
CA LEU A 137 10.66 4.49 18.11
C LEU A 137 11.55 5.45 18.88
N PRO A 138 12.79 5.70 18.43
CA PRO A 138 13.69 6.65 19.11
C PRO A 138 13.33 8.13 18.84
N GLY A 139 12.30 8.40 18.01
CA GLY A 139 11.89 9.75 17.64
C GLY A 139 12.53 10.28 16.35
N TYR A 140 13.34 9.46 15.68
CA TYR A 140 14.00 9.76 14.41
C TYR A 140 14.08 8.52 13.53
N PRO A 141 14.42 8.64 12.23
CA PRO A 141 14.64 7.50 11.35
C PRO A 141 15.77 6.60 11.86
N ALA A 142 15.48 5.32 12.15
CA ALA A 142 16.43 4.39 12.75
C ALA A 142 16.34 2.96 12.19
N SER A 143 15.52 2.70 11.18
CA SER A 143 15.39 1.39 10.55
C SER A 143 16.27 1.26 9.29
N HIS A 144 16.30 0.07 8.72
CA HIS A 144 16.91 -0.20 7.42
C HIS A 144 15.86 -0.24 6.30
N GLY A 145 14.92 0.70 6.32
CA GLY A 145 13.87 0.86 5.32
C GLY A 145 12.46 0.50 5.80
N CYS A 146 12.31 -0.41 6.75
CA CYS A 146 11.02 -0.73 7.35
C CYS A 146 10.43 0.47 8.11
N ILE A 147 9.13 0.43 8.33
CA ILE A 147 8.39 1.42 9.11
C ILE A 147 8.04 0.81 10.46
N ARG A 148 8.73 1.25 11.52
CA ARG A 148 8.45 0.83 12.88
C ARG A 148 7.26 1.62 13.41
N LEU A 149 6.33 0.93 14.03
CA LEU A 149 5.11 1.44 14.63
C LEU A 149 5.17 1.26 16.15
N THR A 150 4.40 2.05 16.90
CA THR A 150 4.12 1.72 18.29
C THR A 150 3.39 0.39 18.37
N ASN A 151 3.58 -0.37 19.44
CA ASN A 151 2.96 -1.69 19.58
C ASN A 151 1.42 -1.62 19.45
N ASP A 152 0.79 -0.68 20.12
CA ASP A 152 -0.67 -0.53 20.11
C ASP A 152 -1.21 -0.18 18.73
N PHE A 153 -0.50 0.71 17.99
CA PHE A 153 -0.91 1.07 16.64
C PHE A 153 -0.69 -0.10 15.67
N ALA A 154 0.39 -0.86 15.81
CA ALA A 154 0.66 -2.04 14.99
C ALA A 154 -0.43 -3.12 15.18
N ILE A 155 -0.86 -3.37 16.42
CA ILE A 155 -1.97 -4.27 16.75
C ILE A 155 -3.28 -3.77 16.12
N ARG A 156 -3.61 -2.49 16.32
CA ARG A 156 -4.82 -1.88 15.74
C ARG A 156 -4.81 -1.99 14.21
N LEU A 157 -3.72 -1.59 13.59
CA LEU A 157 -3.56 -1.67 12.14
C LEU A 157 -3.68 -3.11 11.62
N TRP A 158 -3.11 -4.07 12.36
CA TRP A 158 -3.20 -5.49 12.05
C TRP A 158 -4.65 -5.98 11.97
N HIS A 159 -5.50 -5.57 12.90
CA HIS A 159 -6.90 -6.00 12.94
C HIS A 159 -7.75 -5.32 11.87
N LEU A 160 -7.49 -4.05 11.58
CA LEU A 160 -8.28 -3.27 10.61
C LEU A 160 -7.93 -3.60 9.16
N THR A 161 -6.65 -3.88 8.86
CA THR A 161 -6.19 -4.07 7.48
C THR A 161 -6.33 -5.50 6.99
N LYS A 162 -6.43 -5.64 5.67
CA LYS A 162 -6.34 -6.90 4.93
C LYS A 162 -5.23 -6.82 3.89
N ARG A 163 -4.81 -7.96 3.33
CA ARG A 163 -3.97 -7.96 2.13
C ARG A 163 -4.63 -7.11 1.05
N GLY A 164 -3.84 -6.30 0.36
CA GLY A 164 -4.33 -5.31 -0.60
C GLY A 164 -4.69 -3.95 0.00
N ALA A 165 -4.63 -3.74 1.33
CA ALA A 165 -4.82 -2.41 1.92
C ALA A 165 -3.82 -1.41 1.37
N ARG A 166 -4.26 -0.18 1.08
CA ARG A 166 -3.45 0.87 0.46
C ARG A 166 -2.49 1.48 1.46
N VAL A 167 -1.22 1.63 1.05
CA VAL A 167 -0.18 2.35 1.79
C VAL A 167 0.42 3.40 0.88
N ILE A 168 0.43 4.65 1.30
CA ILE A 168 1.03 5.77 0.61
C ILE A 168 2.16 6.31 1.49
N ILE A 169 3.35 6.42 0.93
CA ILE A 169 4.52 6.94 1.62
C ILE A 169 4.96 8.20 0.88
N ALA A 170 4.83 9.32 1.55
CA ALA A 170 5.22 10.62 1.03
C ALA A 170 6.30 11.25 1.91
N ARG A 171 7.04 12.20 1.35
CA ARG A 171 8.03 12.94 2.12
C ARG A 171 7.37 13.80 3.19
N GLN A 172 6.36 14.54 2.80
CA GLN A 172 5.57 15.42 3.67
C GLN A 172 4.22 14.77 4.00
N ASP A 173 3.50 15.35 4.97
CA ASP A 173 2.14 14.91 5.29
C ASP A 173 1.20 15.26 4.13
N VAL A 174 0.46 14.27 3.67
CA VAL A 174 -0.57 14.41 2.64
C VAL A 174 -1.89 13.88 3.18
N VAL A 175 -2.99 14.44 2.72
CA VAL A 175 -4.32 14.07 3.20
C VAL A 175 -5.22 13.71 2.01
N PRO A 176 -6.16 12.77 2.19
CA PRO A 176 -7.20 12.53 1.20
C PRO A 176 -8.11 13.74 1.09
N VAL A 177 -8.38 14.18 -0.14
CA VAL A 177 -9.30 15.29 -0.44
C VAL A 177 -10.40 14.76 -1.35
N GLU A 178 -11.64 15.13 -1.09
CA GLU A 178 -12.75 14.81 -2.01
C GLU A 178 -12.57 15.53 -3.34
N ILE A 179 -12.84 14.83 -4.44
CA ILE A 179 -12.64 15.35 -5.79
C ILE A 179 -13.80 14.96 -6.71
N THR A 180 -14.17 15.90 -7.57
CA THR A 180 -15.13 15.69 -8.65
C THR A 180 -14.48 16.12 -9.94
N ASN A 181 -14.52 15.26 -10.96
CA ASN A 181 -14.01 15.55 -12.30
C ASN A 181 -14.79 14.72 -13.33
N PRO A 182 -15.18 15.29 -14.50
CA PRO A 182 -15.94 14.57 -15.51
C PRO A 182 -15.20 13.39 -16.15
N HIS A 183 -13.86 13.35 -16.06
CA HIS A 183 -13.02 12.25 -16.58
C HIS A 183 -12.86 11.10 -15.58
N LEU A 184 -13.40 11.21 -14.36
CA LEU A 184 -13.45 10.09 -13.42
C LEU A 184 -14.50 9.06 -13.86
N PHE A 185 -14.18 7.79 -13.67
CA PHE A 185 -15.09 6.69 -14.00
C PHE A 185 -16.34 6.75 -13.12
N VAL A 186 -17.50 6.48 -13.75
CA VAL A 186 -18.80 6.41 -13.09
C VAL A 186 -19.25 4.96 -13.03
N SER A 187 -19.66 4.49 -11.85
CA SER A 187 -20.18 3.14 -11.72
C SER A 187 -21.50 3.00 -12.50
N LYS A 188 -21.56 2.03 -13.40
CA LYS A 188 -22.84 1.63 -14.01
C LYS A 188 -23.55 0.68 -13.04
N PRO A 189 -24.83 0.93 -12.70
CA PRO A 189 -25.59 -0.07 -11.94
C PRO A 189 -25.59 -1.38 -12.73
N LYS A 190 -25.22 -2.47 -12.07
CA LYS A 190 -25.40 -3.81 -12.65
C LYS A 190 -26.88 -3.99 -12.91
N THR A 191 -27.32 -3.80 -14.14
CA THR A 191 -28.58 -4.36 -14.61
C THR A 191 -28.52 -5.85 -14.33
N ALA A 192 -29.39 -6.33 -13.44
CA ALA A 192 -29.55 -7.75 -13.21
C ALA A 192 -29.71 -8.38 -14.60
N PHE A 193 -28.77 -9.22 -14.98
CA PHE A 193 -28.87 -9.99 -16.22
C PHE A 193 -30.22 -10.70 -16.16
N GLY A 194 -31.12 -10.30 -17.05
CA GLY A 194 -32.37 -11.00 -17.27
C GLY A 194 -32.06 -12.48 -17.44
N SER A 195 -32.79 -13.33 -16.74
CA SER A 195 -32.82 -14.76 -17.01
C SER A 195 -32.81 -14.96 -18.51
N PRO A 196 -31.93 -15.81 -19.05
CA PRO A 196 -32.07 -16.19 -20.46
C PRO A 196 -33.45 -16.82 -20.63
N GLU A 197 -34.31 -16.11 -21.33
CA GLU A 197 -35.59 -16.64 -21.82
C GLU A 197 -35.25 -17.83 -22.70
N SER A 198 -35.44 -19.03 -22.18
CA SER A 198 -35.34 -20.25 -22.96
C SER A 198 -36.38 -20.20 -24.10
N PRO A 199 -35.98 -20.31 -25.37
CA PRO A 199 -36.97 -20.48 -26.43
C PRO A 199 -37.67 -21.81 -26.20
N ALA A 200 -38.97 -21.76 -25.96
CA ALA A 200 -39.83 -22.91 -25.91
C ALA A 200 -39.82 -23.59 -27.29
N ILE A 201 -39.07 -24.65 -27.42
CA ILE A 201 -39.22 -25.58 -28.56
C ILE A 201 -40.36 -26.49 -28.21
N ALA A 202 -41.50 -26.28 -28.90
CA ALA A 202 -42.59 -27.21 -28.95
C ALA A 202 -42.11 -28.48 -29.69
N VAL A 203 -42.02 -29.59 -28.98
CA VAL A 203 -41.89 -30.91 -29.62
C VAL A 203 -43.07 -31.74 -29.23
N ALA A 204 -43.75 -32.18 -30.29
CA ALA A 204 -44.93 -33.03 -30.30
C ALA A 204 -44.65 -34.38 -29.63
N ASP A 205 -45.69 -34.81 -28.96
CA ASP A 205 -46.07 -36.13 -28.49
C ASP A 205 -45.57 -37.29 -29.37
N ASN A 206 -44.98 -38.28 -28.77
CA ASN A 206 -45.23 -39.67 -29.21
C ASN A 206 -45.03 -40.68 -28.07
N SER A 207 -46.14 -41.35 -27.78
CA SER A 207 -46.31 -42.43 -26.83
C SER A 207 -45.44 -43.64 -27.14
N ASN A 208 -44.86 -44.32 -26.20
CA ASN A 208 -45.16 -45.73 -25.89
C ASN A 208 -44.32 -46.32 -24.73
N LYS A 209 -44.96 -46.65 -23.66
CA LYS A 209 -45.15 -48.00 -23.03
C LYS A 209 -43.93 -48.73 -22.44
N THR A 210 -44.10 -49.00 -21.19
CA THR A 210 -43.93 -50.24 -20.43
C THR A 210 -42.84 -50.36 -19.40
N ALA A 211 -43.29 -50.27 -18.16
CA ALA A 211 -43.12 -51.15 -16.98
C ALA A 211 -41.69 -51.50 -16.47
N THR A 212 -41.37 -51.34 -15.29
CA THR A 212 -41.59 -52.15 -14.07
C THR A 212 -40.59 -51.76 -12.98
N ALA A 213 -41.09 -51.37 -11.83
CA ALA A 213 -40.71 -51.65 -10.45
C ALA A 213 -39.19 -51.62 -10.04
N THR A 214 -38.76 -50.94 -9.04
CA THR A 214 -38.88 -51.20 -7.60
C THR A 214 -37.99 -50.24 -6.82
N ALA A 215 -38.54 -49.68 -5.76
CA ALA A 215 -38.06 -49.48 -4.40
C ALA A 215 -36.95 -48.47 -4.07
N ASP A 216 -37.37 -47.53 -3.24
CA ASP A 216 -36.71 -46.96 -2.05
C ASP A 216 -35.31 -46.35 -2.16
N SER A 217 -35.29 -45.03 -2.03
CA SER A 217 -34.48 -44.38 -1.02
C SER A 217 -34.87 -42.89 -0.87
N GLN A 218 -35.16 -42.52 0.34
CA GLN A 218 -35.46 -41.18 0.83
C GLN A 218 -34.35 -40.22 0.45
N GLY A 219 -34.62 -39.28 -0.42
CA GLY A 219 -33.76 -38.13 -0.72
C GLY A 219 -34.22 -36.91 0.06
N ALA A 220 -33.48 -36.52 1.06
CA ALA A 220 -33.67 -35.28 1.80
C ALA A 220 -33.64 -34.10 0.82
N GLY A 221 -34.69 -33.28 0.83
CA GLY A 221 -34.75 -32.03 0.07
C GLY A 221 -33.62 -31.08 0.48
N SER A 222 -32.67 -30.90 -0.41
CA SER A 222 -31.70 -29.80 -0.28
C SER A 222 -32.44 -28.49 -0.54
N ALA A 223 -32.67 -27.73 0.53
CA ALA A 223 -33.08 -26.34 0.42
C ALA A 223 -32.06 -25.59 -0.45
N PRO A 224 -32.48 -24.62 -1.29
CA PRO A 224 -31.53 -23.81 -2.05
C PRO A 224 -30.62 -23.07 -1.07
N SER A 225 -29.33 -23.45 -1.09
CA SER A 225 -28.29 -22.77 -0.33
C SER A 225 -28.32 -21.32 -0.77
N ALA A 226 -28.69 -20.41 0.13
CA ALA A 226 -28.58 -18.97 -0.09
C ALA A 226 -27.14 -18.68 -0.46
N VAL A 227 -26.89 -18.28 -1.71
CA VAL A 227 -25.57 -17.87 -2.20
C VAL A 227 -25.15 -16.68 -1.36
N ALA A 228 -24.21 -16.90 -0.45
CA ALA A 228 -23.63 -15.82 0.35
C ALA A 228 -23.11 -14.74 -0.61
N PRO A 229 -23.33 -13.43 -0.33
CA PRO A 229 -22.92 -12.36 -1.23
C PRO A 229 -21.42 -12.47 -1.50
N GLN A 230 -21.08 -12.78 -2.74
CA GLN A 230 -19.68 -12.87 -3.17
C GLN A 230 -19.05 -11.49 -2.96
N LYS A 231 -18.07 -11.43 -2.08
CA LYS A 231 -17.34 -10.20 -1.77
C LYS A 231 -16.64 -9.71 -3.03
N VAL A 232 -17.18 -8.67 -3.63
CA VAL A 232 -16.63 -8.09 -4.86
C VAL A 232 -15.23 -7.53 -4.57
N VAL A 233 -14.23 -8.01 -5.31
CA VAL A 233 -12.85 -7.54 -5.18
C VAL A 233 -12.68 -6.25 -5.99
N PRO A 234 -12.28 -5.13 -5.37
CA PRO A 234 -12.09 -3.86 -6.05
C PRO A 234 -11.02 -3.94 -7.14
N ILE A 235 -11.21 -3.17 -8.21
CA ILE A 235 -10.21 -3.02 -9.27
C ILE A 235 -9.19 -1.94 -8.94
N SER A 236 -8.04 -2.03 -9.58
CA SER A 236 -7.03 -0.99 -9.60
C SER A 236 -6.69 -0.67 -11.04
N VAL A 237 -6.78 0.60 -11.36
CA VAL A 237 -6.40 1.17 -12.65
C VAL A 237 -5.09 1.93 -12.43
N PHE A 238 -4.12 1.77 -13.32
CA PHE A 238 -2.86 2.48 -13.29
C PHE A 238 -2.57 3.09 -14.64
N VAL A 239 -2.42 4.41 -14.69
CA VAL A 239 -2.00 5.17 -15.87
C VAL A 239 -0.55 5.59 -15.70
N SER A 240 0.29 5.14 -16.60
CA SER A 240 1.71 5.48 -16.65
C SER A 240 1.98 6.47 -17.79
N ARG A 241 2.44 7.69 -17.45
CA ARG A 241 2.92 8.63 -18.46
C ARG A 241 4.12 8.07 -19.22
N LYS A 242 5.06 7.47 -18.49
CA LYS A 242 6.28 6.87 -19.08
C LYS A 242 5.98 5.83 -20.16
N LEU A 243 4.89 5.06 -20.00
CA LEU A 243 4.53 3.98 -20.91
C LEU A 243 3.40 4.37 -21.88
N SER A 244 2.75 5.52 -21.67
CA SER A 244 1.53 5.96 -22.36
C SER A 244 0.47 4.84 -22.39
N ARG A 245 0.31 4.15 -21.27
CA ARG A 245 -0.61 3.02 -21.14
C ARG A 245 -1.40 3.05 -19.83
N LEU A 246 -2.61 2.53 -19.93
CA LEU A 246 -3.48 2.23 -18.82
C LEU A 246 -3.51 0.73 -18.59
N PHE A 247 -3.37 0.31 -17.34
CA PHE A 247 -3.39 -1.08 -16.90
C PHE A 247 -4.53 -1.27 -15.89
N VAL A 248 -5.24 -2.39 -15.99
CA VAL A 248 -6.33 -2.73 -15.07
C VAL A 248 -6.07 -4.08 -14.40
N ARG A 249 -6.23 -4.13 -13.08
CA ARG A 249 -6.14 -5.36 -12.26
C ARG A 249 -7.35 -5.49 -11.35
N ARG A 250 -7.78 -6.72 -11.12
CA ARG A 250 -8.74 -7.06 -10.06
C ARG A 250 -8.00 -7.79 -8.95
N GLY A 251 -7.86 -7.15 -7.79
CA GLY A 251 -6.97 -7.66 -6.75
C GLY A 251 -5.54 -7.77 -7.27
N PHE A 252 -5.03 -8.98 -7.44
CA PHE A 252 -3.69 -9.25 -7.97
C PHE A 252 -3.69 -9.71 -9.43
N THR A 253 -4.85 -10.03 -9.99
CA THR A 253 -4.99 -10.57 -11.35
C THR A 253 -5.05 -9.45 -12.39
N PRO A 254 -4.14 -9.42 -13.40
CA PRO A 254 -4.27 -8.53 -14.54
C PRO A 254 -5.56 -8.84 -15.31
N LEU A 255 -6.27 -7.81 -15.75
CA LEU A 255 -7.46 -7.95 -16.60
C LEU A 255 -7.13 -7.57 -18.05
N PHE A 256 -6.72 -6.34 -18.26
CA PHE A 256 -6.33 -5.82 -19.57
C PHE A 256 -5.43 -4.59 -19.43
N ASP A 257 -4.83 -4.18 -20.52
CA ASP A 257 -4.12 -2.92 -20.67
C ASP A 257 -4.34 -2.33 -22.05
N VAL A 258 -4.40 -0.99 -22.14
CA VAL A 258 -4.66 -0.25 -23.36
C VAL A 258 -3.75 0.97 -23.49
N PRO A 259 -3.42 1.43 -24.71
CA PRO A 259 -2.76 2.70 -24.88
C PRO A 259 -3.68 3.85 -24.43
N VAL A 260 -3.08 4.91 -23.92
CA VAL A 260 -3.77 6.14 -23.50
C VAL A 260 -3.07 7.32 -24.16
N GLU A 261 -3.83 8.21 -24.74
CA GLU A 261 -3.30 9.49 -25.23
C GLU A 261 -3.19 10.46 -24.04
N ILE A 262 -2.04 11.12 -23.94
CA ILE A 262 -1.75 12.08 -22.88
C ILE A 262 -1.39 13.39 -23.55
N GLN A 263 -2.20 14.41 -23.31
CA GLN A 263 -1.90 15.75 -23.81
C GLN A 263 -0.68 16.34 -23.11
N ASN A 264 0.11 17.13 -23.81
CA ASN A 264 1.33 17.76 -23.31
C ASN A 264 2.27 16.75 -22.60
N LEU A 265 2.66 15.71 -23.32
CA LEU A 265 3.46 14.58 -22.77
C LEU A 265 4.77 15.04 -22.10
N GLU A 266 5.31 16.19 -22.49
CA GLU A 266 6.54 16.78 -21.94
C GLU A 266 6.33 17.31 -20.49
N GLU A 267 5.12 17.67 -20.14
CA GLU A 267 4.81 18.14 -18.79
C GLU A 267 4.51 16.96 -17.85
N PRO A 268 5.06 16.94 -16.61
CA PRO A 268 4.74 15.89 -15.67
C PRO A 268 3.24 15.88 -15.33
N LEU A 269 2.71 14.69 -15.08
CA LEU A 269 1.36 14.50 -14.54
C LEU A 269 1.38 14.54 -13.01
N GLY A 270 2.53 14.29 -12.39
CA GLY A 270 2.64 14.02 -10.96
C GLY A 270 2.20 12.60 -10.59
N THR A 271 2.09 12.34 -9.29
CA THR A 271 1.57 11.06 -8.80
C THR A 271 0.33 11.29 -7.95
N HIS A 272 -0.81 10.81 -8.42
CA HIS A 272 -2.13 10.99 -7.82
C HIS A 272 -2.81 9.64 -7.62
N VAL A 273 -3.39 9.43 -6.45
CA VAL A 273 -4.08 8.20 -6.07
C VAL A 273 -5.54 8.51 -5.79
N PHE A 274 -6.41 8.22 -6.73
CA PHE A 274 -7.84 8.35 -6.59
C PHE A 274 -8.41 7.05 -6.03
N THR A 275 -9.35 7.15 -5.09
CA THR A 275 -10.01 6.00 -4.47
C THR A 275 -11.52 6.23 -4.45
N VAL A 276 -12.26 5.21 -4.89
CA VAL A 276 -13.73 5.18 -4.79
C VAL A 276 -14.12 4.97 -3.34
N MET A 277 -14.89 5.88 -2.79
CA MET A 277 -15.39 5.85 -1.42
C MET A 277 -16.71 5.10 -1.33
N GLU A 278 -17.00 4.57 -0.14
CA GLU A 278 -18.31 4.03 0.18
C GLU A 278 -19.33 5.17 0.18
N SER A 279 -20.46 4.99 -0.47
CA SER A 279 -21.57 5.93 -0.44
C SER A 279 -22.50 5.59 0.72
N GLU A 280 -23.04 6.60 1.39
CA GLU A 280 -23.98 6.39 2.50
C GLU A 280 -25.38 5.97 2.01
N ASN A 281 -25.70 6.24 0.76
CA ASN A 281 -26.99 5.90 0.15
C ASN A 281 -26.81 4.97 -1.04
N GLU A 282 -27.55 3.86 -1.08
CA GLU A 282 -27.65 3.00 -2.26
C GLU A 282 -28.20 3.81 -3.44
N GLY A 283 -27.47 3.82 -4.56
CA GLY A 283 -27.85 4.57 -5.78
C GLY A 283 -27.27 5.97 -5.87
N SER A 284 -26.55 6.45 -4.87
CA SER A 284 -25.83 7.74 -4.98
C SER A 284 -24.68 7.68 -5.96
N ALA A 285 -24.34 8.83 -6.54
CA ALA A 285 -23.17 9.00 -7.39
C ALA A 285 -21.89 8.53 -6.68
N VAL A 286 -20.99 7.92 -7.44
CA VAL A 286 -19.68 7.47 -6.93
C VAL A 286 -18.90 8.68 -6.41
N ARG A 287 -18.49 8.61 -5.15
CA ARG A 287 -17.62 9.61 -4.52
C ARG A 287 -16.17 9.21 -4.68
N TRP A 288 -15.33 10.15 -5.03
CA TRP A 288 -13.90 9.95 -5.16
C TRP A 288 -13.13 10.80 -4.16
N SER A 289 -12.07 10.23 -3.60
CA SER A 289 -11.05 11.01 -2.91
C SER A 289 -9.71 10.85 -3.62
N VAL A 290 -8.88 11.88 -3.56
CA VAL A 290 -7.53 11.90 -4.13
C VAL A 290 -6.49 12.17 -3.06
N VAL A 291 -5.37 11.46 -3.16
CA VAL A 291 -4.12 11.78 -2.46
C VAL A 291 -3.07 12.08 -3.51
N SER A 292 -2.54 13.31 -3.52
CA SER A 292 -1.47 13.74 -4.41
C SER A 292 -0.14 13.67 -3.68
N ILE A 293 0.85 13.01 -4.28
CA ILE A 293 2.21 12.91 -3.73
C ILE A 293 3.05 14.01 -4.37
N PRO A 294 3.58 14.98 -3.58
CA PRO A 294 4.43 16.03 -4.11
C PRO A 294 5.69 15.45 -4.73
N GLU A 295 5.98 15.82 -5.96
CA GLU A 295 7.30 15.56 -6.54
C GLU A 295 8.32 16.56 -5.99
N GLN A 296 9.55 16.07 -5.78
CA GLN A 296 10.65 16.99 -5.51
C GLN A 296 10.98 17.69 -6.83
N SER A 297 10.60 18.95 -6.93
CA SER A 297 11.24 19.80 -7.94
C SER A 297 12.74 19.81 -7.64
N THR A 298 13.51 19.06 -8.44
CA THR A 298 14.96 19.22 -8.49
C THR A 298 15.26 20.59 -9.07
N SER A 299 15.08 21.62 -8.26
CA SER A 299 15.53 22.98 -8.61
C SER A 299 17.05 23.04 -8.52
N ALA A 300 17.71 22.25 -9.39
CA ALA A 300 19.15 22.41 -9.68
C ALA A 300 19.45 23.76 -10.37
N ASN A 301 18.44 24.56 -10.70
CA ASN A 301 18.60 25.86 -11.34
C ASN A 301 18.61 27.05 -10.39
N SER A 302 18.41 26.89 -9.09
CA SER A 302 18.48 28.01 -8.12
C SER A 302 19.88 28.39 -7.67
N ALA A 303 20.92 27.65 -8.09
CA ALA A 303 22.28 27.90 -7.65
C ALA A 303 23.04 28.96 -8.47
N LYS A 304 22.43 29.65 -9.44
CA LYS A 304 23.08 30.71 -10.26
C LYS A 304 22.45 32.09 -10.16
N GLN A 305 21.59 32.34 -9.21
CA GLN A 305 21.23 33.73 -8.92
C GLN A 305 22.26 34.35 -8.00
N ARG A 306 23.11 35.16 -8.59
CA ARG A 306 24.14 35.98 -7.91
C ARG A 306 23.47 36.83 -6.84
N LYS A 307 24.08 36.85 -5.65
CA LYS A 307 23.81 37.75 -4.53
C LYS A 307 23.57 39.18 -5.02
N ALA A 308 22.35 39.66 -4.95
CA ALA A 308 22.05 41.08 -4.82
C ALA A 308 21.66 41.32 -3.35
N PRO A 309 22.24 42.28 -2.68
CA PRO A 309 21.91 42.59 -1.30
C PRO A 309 20.58 43.34 -1.28
N ASN A 310 19.67 42.91 -0.43
CA ASN A 310 18.43 43.57 -0.06
C ASN A 310 17.15 43.23 -0.89
N GLN A 311 16.69 41.96 -0.80
CA GLN A 311 15.28 41.64 -0.98
C GLN A 311 14.85 40.68 0.11
N GLN A 312 13.74 41.01 0.77
CA GLN A 312 13.09 40.19 1.77
C GLN A 312 12.90 38.77 1.23
N ILE A 313 13.43 37.81 1.98
CA ILE A 313 13.21 36.38 1.70
C ILE A 313 11.72 36.12 1.93
N VAL A 314 10.94 36.13 0.86
CA VAL A 314 9.64 35.47 0.86
C VAL A 314 9.98 33.98 0.85
N GLU A 315 9.95 33.34 2.01
CA GLU A 315 9.96 31.90 2.13
C GLU A 315 8.83 31.37 1.23
N SER A 316 9.18 30.77 0.10
CA SER A 316 8.24 30.03 -0.73
C SER A 316 7.78 28.84 0.11
N VAL A 317 6.62 28.98 0.74
CA VAL A 317 5.90 27.88 1.38
C VAL A 317 5.80 26.78 0.32
N PRO A 318 6.30 25.55 0.59
CA PRO A 318 6.15 24.45 -0.35
C PRO A 318 4.66 24.28 -0.61
N SER A 319 4.25 24.46 -1.87
CA SER A 319 2.86 24.29 -2.27
C SER A 319 2.44 22.85 -1.96
N VAL A 320 1.51 22.70 -1.03
CA VAL A 320 0.83 21.43 -0.80
C VAL A 320 0.13 21.09 -2.13
N PRO A 321 0.38 19.89 -2.71
CA PRO A 321 -0.28 19.48 -3.96
C PRO A 321 -1.77 19.57 -3.76
N SER A 322 -2.41 20.39 -4.57
CA SER A 322 -3.82 20.69 -4.47
C SER A 322 -4.64 19.69 -5.31
N SER A 323 -5.94 19.59 -5.03
CA SER A 323 -6.89 18.89 -5.90
C SER A 323 -6.87 19.46 -7.34
N HIS A 324 -6.39 20.68 -7.52
CA HIS A 324 -6.19 21.31 -8.82
C HIS A 324 -5.18 20.56 -9.69
N ASP A 325 -4.05 20.12 -9.16
CA ASP A 325 -3.03 19.37 -9.92
C ASP A 325 -3.57 18.00 -10.33
N ALA A 326 -4.34 17.35 -9.46
CA ALA A 326 -5.00 16.08 -9.76
C ALA A 326 -6.07 16.21 -10.85
N ASN A 327 -6.85 17.30 -10.86
CA ASN A 327 -7.80 17.61 -11.94
C ASN A 327 -7.07 17.87 -13.26
N ALA A 328 -6.02 18.69 -13.24
CA ALA A 328 -5.23 18.98 -14.42
C ALA A 328 -4.61 17.70 -15.02
N ALA A 329 -4.18 16.75 -14.18
CA ALA A 329 -3.69 15.45 -14.64
C ALA A 329 -4.79 14.61 -15.33
N LEU A 330 -6.01 14.58 -14.74
CA LEU A 330 -7.17 13.89 -15.34
C LEU A 330 -7.59 14.49 -16.67
N ASP A 331 -7.65 15.82 -16.78
CA ASP A 331 -8.10 16.53 -17.96
C ASP A 331 -7.18 16.34 -19.18
N ARG A 332 -5.94 15.89 -18.93
CA ARG A 332 -4.94 15.57 -19.96
C ARG A 332 -5.03 14.16 -20.49
N LEU A 333 -5.87 13.30 -19.91
CA LEU A 333 -5.97 11.89 -20.28
C LEU A 333 -7.13 11.64 -21.24
N ALA A 334 -6.87 11.07 -22.40
CA ALA A 334 -7.89 10.53 -23.28
C ALA A 334 -7.85 8.99 -23.23
N VAL A 335 -8.78 8.43 -22.43
CA VAL A 335 -8.94 6.98 -22.28
C VAL A 335 -9.89 6.46 -23.35
N PRO A 336 -9.58 5.34 -24.04
CA PRO A 336 -10.48 4.75 -25.02
C PRO A 336 -11.87 4.47 -24.46
N PRO A 337 -12.98 4.77 -25.17
CA PRO A 337 -14.34 4.60 -24.68
C PRO A 337 -14.65 3.18 -24.19
N ASP A 338 -14.19 2.16 -24.92
CA ASP A 338 -14.40 0.76 -24.55
C ASP A 338 -13.74 0.42 -23.21
N ALA A 339 -12.56 1.00 -22.93
CA ALA A 339 -11.89 0.81 -21.64
C ALA A 339 -12.64 1.53 -20.51
N VAL A 340 -13.16 2.74 -20.78
CA VAL A 340 -14.00 3.48 -19.82
C VAL A 340 -15.23 2.66 -19.46
N GLU A 341 -15.89 2.07 -20.46
CA GLU A 341 -17.06 1.22 -20.22
C GLU A 341 -16.75 0.00 -19.37
N GLN A 342 -15.73 -0.78 -19.74
CA GLN A 342 -15.30 -1.95 -18.99
C GLN A 342 -14.88 -1.61 -17.54
N ILE A 343 -14.17 -0.51 -17.32
CA ILE A 343 -13.80 -0.05 -15.97
C ILE A 343 -15.04 0.32 -15.17
N SER A 344 -15.98 1.03 -15.77
CA SER A 344 -17.22 1.50 -15.12
C SER A 344 -18.10 0.36 -14.62
N GLU A 345 -18.16 -0.77 -15.35
CA GLU A 345 -18.87 -1.99 -14.94
C GLU A 345 -18.22 -2.71 -13.76
N LEU A 346 -16.90 -2.56 -13.62
CA LEU A 346 -16.11 -3.22 -12.60
C LEU A 346 -15.90 -2.37 -11.33
N LEU A 347 -16.33 -1.11 -11.38
CA LEU A 347 -16.07 -0.14 -10.34
C LEU A 347 -16.87 -0.44 -9.08
N THR A 348 -16.19 -0.47 -7.95
CA THR A 348 -16.80 -0.72 -6.63
C THR A 348 -16.06 0.11 -5.57
N PRO A 349 -16.64 0.34 -4.38
CA PRO A 349 -15.92 0.96 -3.28
C PRO A 349 -14.58 0.28 -3.00
N GLY A 350 -13.53 1.08 -2.81
CA GLY A 350 -12.15 0.61 -2.71
C GLY A 350 -11.43 0.42 -4.04
N SER A 351 -12.11 0.53 -5.18
CA SER A 351 -11.46 0.65 -6.49
C SER A 351 -10.61 1.91 -6.54
N SER A 352 -9.54 1.89 -7.33
CA SER A 352 -8.61 3.01 -7.39
C SER A 352 -8.10 3.27 -8.79
N LEU A 353 -7.87 4.56 -9.08
CA LEU A 353 -7.11 5.03 -10.23
C LEU A 353 -5.81 5.66 -9.72
N ILE A 354 -4.68 5.20 -10.23
CA ILE A 354 -3.37 5.77 -9.95
C ILE A 354 -2.88 6.39 -11.26
N ILE A 355 -2.58 7.67 -11.25
CA ILE A 355 -1.90 8.37 -12.34
C ILE A 355 -0.48 8.64 -11.87
N SER A 356 0.53 8.36 -12.71
CA SER A 356 1.91 8.62 -12.33
C SER A 356 2.81 8.83 -13.56
N ASP A 357 3.84 9.65 -13.38
CA ASP A 357 4.89 9.83 -14.36
C ASP A 357 5.77 8.59 -14.52
N TYR A 358 5.75 7.70 -13.54
CA TYR A 358 6.59 6.50 -13.47
C TYR A 358 5.94 5.30 -14.17
N GLY A 359 6.77 4.31 -14.48
CA GLY A 359 6.32 3.02 -15.02
C GLY A 359 5.90 2.05 -13.93
N VAL A 360 5.51 0.85 -14.35
CA VAL A 360 5.27 -0.28 -13.45
C VAL A 360 6.59 -0.63 -12.77
N SER A 361 6.58 -0.66 -11.44
CA SER A 361 7.76 -1.02 -10.65
C SER A 361 8.09 -2.50 -10.77
N SER A 362 9.37 -2.88 -10.64
CA SER A 362 9.82 -4.28 -10.51
C SER A 362 9.22 -5.00 -9.30
N GLU A 363 8.73 -4.27 -8.31
CA GLU A 363 7.98 -4.79 -7.17
C GLU A 363 6.54 -5.22 -7.54
N THR A 364 6.06 -4.89 -8.75
CA THR A 364 4.74 -5.29 -9.27
C THR A 364 4.88 -6.62 -9.99
N GLY A 365 4.71 -7.72 -9.27
CA GLY A 365 4.75 -9.09 -9.81
C GLY A 365 3.36 -9.64 -10.19
N PRO A 366 3.30 -10.94 -10.58
CA PRO A 366 2.04 -11.63 -10.89
C PRO A 366 1.03 -11.60 -9.74
N ASP A 367 1.52 -11.76 -8.51
CA ASP A 367 0.70 -11.86 -7.29
C ASP A 367 0.61 -10.54 -6.50
N THR A 368 0.87 -9.41 -7.18
CA THR A 368 0.79 -8.08 -6.56
C THR A 368 -0.13 -7.16 -7.34
N ASN A 369 -0.71 -6.21 -6.64
CA ASN A 369 -1.31 -5.04 -7.26
C ASN A 369 -0.21 -4.02 -7.61
N PHE A 370 -0.58 -2.91 -8.24
CA PHE A 370 0.38 -1.88 -8.61
C PHE A 370 1.12 -1.32 -7.40
N ILE A 371 2.45 -1.34 -7.50
CA ILE A 371 3.39 -0.65 -6.63
C ILE A 371 4.08 0.40 -7.50
N VAL A 372 3.95 1.66 -7.13
CA VAL A 372 4.52 2.79 -7.85
C VAL A 372 5.55 3.47 -6.95
N LEU A 373 6.82 3.39 -7.34
CA LEU A 373 7.90 4.06 -6.64
C LEU A 373 8.05 5.48 -7.20
N THR A 374 8.12 6.46 -6.30
CA THR A 374 8.41 7.87 -6.62
C THR A 374 9.79 8.24 -6.08
N HIS A 375 10.41 9.26 -6.63
CA HIS A 375 11.77 9.70 -6.26
C HIS A 375 11.78 11.04 -5.54
#